data_d7b236b8f8cafdaed6a7959449f9eb7e
#
_entry.id   d7b236b8f8cafdaed6a7959449f9eb7e
#
_cell.length_a   1.000
_cell.length_b   1.000
_cell.length_c   1.000
_cell.angle_alpha   90.00
_cell.angle_beta   90.00
_cell.angle_gamma   90.00
#
_symmetry.space_group_name_H-M   'P 1'
#
loop_
_entity.id
_entity.type
_entity.pdbx_description
1 polymer ?
#
loop_
_entity_poly.entity_id
_entity_poly.type
_entity_poly.pdbx_seq_one_letter_code
_entity_poly.pdbx_strand_id
1 'polypeptide(L)'
;MKLGSNKGKEGDILENKKFRITRNIIKCKKCGDMIESFYVHDFKFCKCGAVAVDGGRDYLKRSGNREDWEELSEIQEVIKE
;
A
#
# COMPACT_ATOMS: atom_id res chain seq x y z
N MET A 1 -25.33 8.23 17.05
CA MET A 1 -25.17 8.41 16.99
C MET A 1 -24.91 8.43 16.87
N LYS A 2 -24.69 8.25 16.56
CA LYS A 2 -24.42 8.41 16.27
C LYS A 2 -24.06 8.19 15.97
N LEU A 3 -24.01 7.97 15.46
CA LEU A 3 -23.69 8.02 15.04
C LEU A 3 -23.47 7.89 14.61
N GLY A 4 -23.55 7.70 14.35
CA GLY A 4 -23.33 7.79 13.90
C GLY A 4 -23.14 7.74 13.24
N SER A 5 -23.30 7.61 13.03
CA SER A 5 -23.14 7.87 12.52
C SER A 5 -22.88 7.90 12.01
N ASN A 6 -22.99 7.78 11.69
CA ASN A 6 -22.76 8.13 11.31
C ASN A 6 -22.55 8.03 10.80
N LYS A 7 -22.93 7.87 10.37
CA LYS A 7 -22.70 8.09 9.98
C LYS A 7 -22.55 8.30 9.48
N GLY A 8 -22.60 8.21 9.11
CA GLY A 8 -22.29 8.57 8.72
C GLY A 8 -22.27 9.17 8.25
N LYS A 9 -22.54 9.42 8.10
CA LYS A 9 -22.18 10.27 7.71
C LYS A 9 -21.13 10.86 7.99
N GLU A 10 -20.67 10.90 8.22
CA GLU A 10 -19.42 11.35 8.41
C GLU A 10 -18.53 11.13 7.28
N GLY A 11 -18.99 10.58 6.25
CA GLY A 11 -18.26 10.39 5.04
C GLY A 11 -17.80 11.68 4.43
N ASP A 12 -18.48 12.76 4.70
CA ASP A 12 -18.07 14.03 4.13
C ASP A 12 -16.72 14.47 4.59
N ILE A 13 -16.39 14.18 5.83
CA ILE A 13 -15.11 14.57 6.35
C ILE A 13 -14.01 13.81 5.63
N LEU A 14 -14.27 12.56 5.34
CA LEU A 14 -13.29 11.73 4.66
C LEU A 14 -13.01 12.19 3.26
N GLU A 15 -13.96 12.87 2.65
CA GLU A 15 -13.76 13.33 1.29
C GLU A 15 -12.69 14.39 1.17
N ASN A 16 -12.36 15.04 2.28
CA ASN A 16 -11.33 16.05 2.26
C ASN A 16 -9.94 15.48 2.46
N LYS A 17 -9.85 14.20 2.64
CA LYS A 17 -8.57 13.54 2.87
C LYS A 17 -8.26 12.60 1.74
N LYS A 18 -7.03 12.64 1.31
CA LYS A 18 -6.54 11.73 0.29
C LYS A 18 -5.24 11.14 0.77
N PHE A 19 -4.96 9.98 0.27
CA PHE A 19 -3.72 9.28 0.59
C PHE A 19 -2.94 9.07 -0.68
N ARG A 20 -1.65 9.18 -0.58
CA ARG A 20 -0.78 8.91 -1.71
C ARG A 20 0.30 7.97 -1.25
N ILE A 21 0.67 7.07 -2.12
CA ILE A 21 1.74 6.14 -1.88
C ILE A 21 3.03 6.86 -2.26
N THR A 22 3.93 7.02 -1.31
CA THR A 22 5.22 7.62 -1.60
C THR A 22 6.28 6.56 -1.85
N ARG A 23 6.10 5.37 -1.28
CA ARG A 23 6.98 4.23 -1.57
C ARG A 23 6.16 2.96 -1.54
N ASN A 24 6.37 2.11 -2.53
CA ASN A 24 5.70 0.83 -2.65
C ASN A 24 6.76 -0.25 -2.50
N ILE A 25 6.99 -0.70 -1.27
CA ILE A 25 8.14 -1.52 -0.94
C ILE A 25 7.79 -2.57 0.09
N ILE A 26 8.36 -3.75 -0.07
CA ILE A 26 8.21 -4.83 0.90
C ILE A 26 9.56 -5.48 1.14
N LYS A 27 9.63 -6.26 2.20
CA LYS A 27 10.79 -7.10 2.46
C LYS A 27 10.32 -8.55 2.49
N CYS A 28 10.98 -9.40 1.72
CA CYS A 28 10.68 -10.82 1.73
C CYS A 28 11.23 -11.42 3.01
N LYS A 29 10.41 -12.11 3.77
CA LYS A 29 10.85 -12.72 5.02
C LYS A 29 11.66 -13.97 4.77
N LYS A 30 11.55 -14.57 3.59
CA LYS A 30 12.26 -15.79 3.28
C LYS A 30 13.68 -15.53 2.82
N CYS A 31 13.88 -14.56 1.92
CA CYS A 31 15.22 -14.31 1.41
C CYS A 31 15.81 -12.99 1.90
N GLY A 32 15.00 -12.16 2.57
CA GLY A 32 15.50 -10.89 3.10
C GLY A 32 15.60 -9.78 2.07
N ASP A 33 15.21 -10.04 0.84
CA ASP A 33 15.32 -9.06 -0.23
C ASP A 33 14.29 -7.96 -0.05
N MET A 34 14.70 -6.72 -0.28
CA MET A 34 13.77 -5.59 -0.29
C MET A 34 13.54 -5.19 -1.73
N ILE A 35 12.27 -5.16 -2.13
CA ILE A 35 11.91 -4.83 -3.50
C ILE A 35 10.92 -3.70 -3.50
N GLU A 36 11.08 -2.81 -4.47
CA GLU A 36 10.27 -1.60 -4.56
C GLU A 36 9.73 -1.46 -5.98
N SER A 37 8.43 -1.17 -6.07
CA SER A 37 7.78 -0.88 -7.35
C SER A 37 7.72 0.63 -7.51
N PHE A 38 8.30 1.14 -8.60
CA PHE A 38 8.45 2.58 -8.79
C PHE A 38 7.35 3.21 -9.63
N TYR A 39 6.71 2.43 -10.49
CA TYR A 39 5.64 2.94 -11.33
C TYR A 39 4.63 1.86 -11.59
N VAL A 40 3.47 2.23 -12.10
CA VAL A 40 2.42 1.27 -12.40
C VAL A 40 2.95 0.26 -13.42
N HIS A 41 2.64 -1.00 -13.21
CA HIS A 41 3.15 -2.11 -14.04
C HIS A 41 4.61 -2.45 -13.79
N ASP A 42 5.22 -1.86 -12.78
CA ASP A 42 6.58 -2.22 -12.39
C ASP A 42 6.49 -3.44 -11.48
N PHE A 43 6.39 -4.60 -12.08
CA PHE A 43 6.18 -5.87 -11.38
C PHE A 43 7.52 -6.53 -11.13
N LYS A 44 7.82 -6.80 -9.87
CA LYS A 44 9.11 -7.37 -9.48
C LYS A 44 8.95 -8.45 -8.46
N PHE A 45 9.70 -9.55 -8.64
CA PHE A 45 9.82 -10.60 -7.63
C PHE A 45 11.06 -10.39 -6.79
N CYS A 46 11.02 -10.91 -5.57
CA CYS A 46 12.23 -10.96 -4.75
C CYS A 46 13.15 -12.05 -5.29
N LYS A 47 14.34 -12.15 -4.74
CA LYS A 47 15.34 -13.09 -5.23
C LYS A 47 14.86 -14.53 -5.22
N CYS A 48 14.16 -14.93 -4.17
CA CYS A 48 13.70 -16.32 -4.07
C CYS A 48 12.38 -16.54 -4.79
N GLY A 49 11.76 -15.49 -5.30
CA GLY A 49 10.53 -15.63 -6.06
C GLY A 49 9.28 -15.85 -5.23
N ALA A 50 9.38 -15.78 -3.91
CA ALA A 50 8.25 -16.07 -3.04
C ALA A 50 7.21 -14.96 -3.06
N VAL A 51 7.64 -13.71 -3.23
CA VAL A 51 6.74 -12.57 -3.19
C VAL A 51 7.10 -11.58 -4.28
N ALA A 52 6.15 -10.72 -4.60
CA ALA A 52 6.34 -9.73 -5.65
C ALA A 52 5.57 -8.47 -5.32
N VAL A 53 5.99 -7.36 -5.92
CA VAL A 53 5.31 -6.07 -5.81
C VAL A 53 4.91 -5.59 -7.19
N ASP A 54 3.91 -4.72 -7.21
CA ASP A 54 3.44 -4.12 -8.46
C ASP A 54 2.61 -2.90 -8.08
N GLY A 55 2.38 -2.02 -9.03
CA GLY A 55 1.46 -0.91 -8.85
C GLY A 55 2.11 0.45 -8.63
N GLY A 56 3.42 0.49 -8.37
CA GLY A 56 4.12 1.75 -8.20
C GLY A 56 3.47 2.61 -7.14
N ARG A 57 3.20 3.86 -7.51
CA ARG A 57 2.58 4.80 -6.58
C ARG A 57 1.08 4.92 -6.78
N ASP A 58 0.52 4.08 -7.64
CA ASP A 58 -0.92 4.11 -7.90
C ASP A 58 -1.67 3.17 -6.98
N TYR A 59 -1.11 2.01 -6.69
CA TYR A 59 -1.75 1.05 -5.80
C TYR A 59 -0.70 0.05 -5.31
N LEU A 60 -1.04 -0.63 -4.22
CA LEU A 60 -0.16 -1.64 -3.63
C LEU A 60 -0.68 -3.00 -4.02
N LYS A 61 0.01 -3.64 -4.95
CA LYS A 61 -0.35 -4.99 -5.38
C LYS A 61 0.74 -5.95 -4.96
N ARG A 62 0.32 -7.08 -4.42
CA ARG A 62 1.24 -8.07 -3.86
C ARG A 62 0.92 -9.43 -4.42
N SER A 63 1.96 -10.24 -4.61
CA SER A 63 1.82 -11.64 -5.01
C SER A 63 2.57 -12.49 -4.02
N GLY A 64 2.03 -13.67 -3.71
CA GLY A 64 2.65 -14.58 -2.76
C GLY A 64 1.80 -14.71 -1.51
N ASN A 65 2.33 -15.43 -0.53
CA ASN A 65 1.63 -15.62 0.73
C ASN A 65 1.83 -14.42 1.64
N ARG A 66 0.75 -13.95 2.25
CA ARG A 66 0.79 -12.74 3.06
C ARG A 66 1.84 -12.83 4.16
N GLU A 67 2.02 -13.98 4.72
CA GLU A 67 2.97 -14.13 5.83
C GLU A 67 4.43 -14.11 5.37
N ASP A 68 4.69 -14.11 4.08
CA ASP A 68 6.05 -14.16 3.57
C ASP A 68 6.66 -12.80 3.32
N TRP A 69 5.91 -11.72 3.53
CA TRP A 69 6.51 -10.39 3.37
C TRP A 69 6.16 -9.47 4.51
N GLU A 70 7.02 -8.50 4.69
CA GLU A 70 6.78 -7.40 5.61
C GLU A 70 6.47 -6.17 4.78
N GLU A 71 5.33 -5.54 5.06
CA GLU A 71 4.91 -4.36 4.31
C GLU A 71 5.65 -3.15 4.84
N LEU A 72 6.42 -2.50 3.96
CA LEU A 72 7.22 -1.35 4.34
C LEU A 72 6.86 -0.10 3.55
N SER A 73 5.78 -0.16 2.79
CA SER A 73 5.37 0.98 1.97
C SER A 73 5.09 2.20 2.84
N GLU A 74 5.33 3.37 2.26
CA GLU A 74 5.09 4.63 2.94
C GLU A 74 3.93 5.32 2.26
N ILE A 75 2.98 5.75 3.08
CA ILE A 75 1.77 6.38 2.61
C ILE A 75 1.63 7.69 3.34
N GLN A 76 1.37 8.74 2.57
CA GLN A 76 1.24 10.06 3.13
C GLN A 76 -0.20 10.52 3.00
N GLU A 77 -0.73 11.10 4.06
CA GLU A 77 -2.06 11.70 4.02
C GLU A 77 -1.94 13.10 3.45
N VAL A 78 -2.80 13.40 2.49
CA VAL A 78 -2.84 14.71 1.87
C VAL A 78 -4.21 15.30 2.15
N ILE A 79 -4.23 16.45 2.79
CA ILE A 79 -5.48 17.12 3.10
C ILE A 79 -5.76 18.11 2.00
N LYS A 80 -6.94 17.99 1.41
CA LYS A 80 -7.33 18.86 0.32
C LYS A 80 -8.07 20.05 0.87
N GLU A 81 -7.71 21.23 0.42
CA GLU A 81 -8.35 22.43 0.90
C GLU A 81 -9.21 23.09 -0.10
#